data_cc9335a9c01c07946e46b05c11973d9a
#
_entry.id   cc9335a9c01c07946e46b05c11973d9a
#
_cell.length_a   1.000
_cell.length_b   1.000
_cell.length_c   1.000
_cell.angle_alpha   90.00
_cell.angle_beta   90.00
_cell.angle_gamma   90.00
#
_symmetry.space_group_name_H-M   'P 1'
#
loop_
_entity.id
_entity.type
_entity.pdbx_description
1 polymer ?
#
loop_
_entity_poly.entity_id
_entity_poly.type
_entity_poly.pdbx_seq_one_letter_code
_entity_poly.pdbx_strand_id
1 'polypeptide(L)'
;MSFNIILATDKDYGIAKDHQIPWYYPEDLKHFNNITSGHIIIMGRNTADELKRPLPRRHNIVISSNKSYRDGFILVKNLEEAFQKANEIKGEIFICGGTSIYNECLKSNMIKKIYYTHINKSYDCNIFVNPILNNQNMNYSITKQSIIDGVELTYYEIELK
;
A
#
# COMPACT_ATOMS: atom_id res chain seq x y z
N MET A 1 11.42 10.29 11.38
CA MET A 1 10.08 9.90 10.88
C MET A 1 10.18 8.61 10.09
N SER A 2 9.52 7.55 10.52
CA SER A 2 9.49 6.29 9.80
C SER A 2 8.07 5.97 9.34
N PHE A 3 7.96 5.14 8.32
CA PHE A 3 6.67 4.73 7.78
C PHE A 3 6.74 3.29 7.28
N ASN A 4 5.58 2.70 7.11
CA ASN A 4 5.42 1.37 6.54
C ASN A 4 4.84 1.47 5.13
N ILE A 5 5.11 0.47 4.32
CA ILE A 5 4.49 0.31 3.00
C ILE A 5 3.67 -0.98 3.06
N ILE A 6 2.43 -0.94 2.57
CA ILE A 6 1.59 -2.12 2.46
C ILE A 6 1.04 -2.22 1.05
N LEU A 7 1.26 -3.37 0.40
CA LEU A 7 0.85 -3.56 -0.99
C LEU A 7 0.71 -5.03 -1.33
N ALA A 8 -0.05 -5.30 -2.39
CA ALA A 8 -0.13 -6.59 -3.06
C ALA A 8 0.19 -6.39 -4.53
N THR A 9 0.90 -7.33 -5.13
CA THR A 9 1.17 -7.33 -6.57
C THR A 9 0.89 -8.70 -7.17
N ASP A 10 0.71 -8.74 -8.50
CA ASP A 10 0.74 -10.00 -9.20
C ASP A 10 2.19 -10.50 -9.34
N LYS A 11 2.41 -11.63 -10.03
CA LYS A 11 3.75 -12.23 -10.13
C LYS A 11 4.75 -11.36 -10.87
N ASP A 12 4.29 -10.41 -11.69
CA ASP A 12 5.11 -9.51 -12.49
C ASP A 12 5.22 -8.11 -11.88
N TYR A 13 4.89 -7.97 -10.58
CA TYR A 13 4.86 -6.70 -9.85
C TYR A 13 3.80 -5.73 -10.36
N GLY A 14 2.75 -6.23 -11.03
CA GLY A 14 1.60 -5.44 -11.42
C GLY A 14 0.70 -5.14 -10.24
N ILE A 15 0.16 -3.92 -10.18
CA ILE A 15 -0.74 -3.49 -9.10
C ILE A 15 -2.12 -3.10 -9.60
N ALA A 16 -2.27 -2.83 -10.89
CA ALA A 16 -3.56 -2.43 -11.44
C ALA A 16 -3.64 -2.69 -12.94
N LYS A 17 -4.86 -2.83 -13.42
CA LYS A 17 -5.21 -2.83 -14.83
C LYS A 17 -6.27 -1.76 -15.03
N ASP A 18 -5.99 -0.78 -15.90
CA ASP A 18 -6.89 0.35 -16.17
C ASP A 18 -7.35 1.04 -14.87
N HIS A 19 -6.39 1.29 -13.97
CA HIS A 19 -6.58 1.95 -12.67
C HIS A 19 -7.43 1.16 -11.66
N GLN A 20 -7.65 -0.13 -11.91
CA GLN A 20 -8.38 -1.00 -10.98
C GLN A 20 -7.56 -2.22 -10.62
N ILE A 21 -7.70 -2.68 -9.37
CA ILE A 21 -7.10 -3.93 -8.93
C ILE A 21 -7.85 -5.07 -9.60
N PRO A 22 -7.18 -5.92 -10.42
CA PRO A 22 -7.88 -6.92 -11.23
C PRO A 22 -8.18 -8.24 -10.52
N TRP A 23 -7.83 -8.37 -9.25
CA TRP A 23 -8.10 -9.56 -8.44
C TRP A 23 -8.97 -9.23 -7.24
N TYR A 24 -9.52 -10.28 -6.64
CA TYR A 24 -10.28 -10.15 -5.40
C TYR A 24 -9.97 -11.34 -4.49
N TYR A 25 -9.26 -11.06 -3.41
CA TYR A 25 -8.94 -12.05 -2.38
C TYR A 25 -9.36 -11.51 -1.01
N PRO A 26 -10.53 -11.95 -0.49
CA PRO A 26 -11.01 -11.49 0.83
C PRO A 26 -10.00 -11.72 1.96
N GLU A 27 -9.19 -12.78 1.89
CA GLU A 27 -8.14 -13.04 2.86
C GLU A 27 -7.11 -11.90 2.89
N ASP A 28 -6.72 -11.40 1.73
CA ASP A 28 -5.75 -10.30 1.63
C ASP A 28 -6.35 -8.98 2.11
N LEU A 29 -7.61 -8.73 1.83
CA LEU A 29 -8.33 -7.56 2.36
C LEU A 29 -8.39 -7.60 3.89
N LYS A 30 -8.64 -8.77 4.46
CA LYS A 30 -8.64 -8.96 5.91
C LYS A 30 -7.26 -8.71 6.50
N HIS A 31 -6.22 -9.20 5.86
CA HIS A 31 -4.83 -8.96 6.23
C HIS A 31 -4.52 -7.45 6.25
N PHE A 32 -4.89 -6.73 5.19
CA PHE A 32 -4.74 -5.29 5.10
C PHE A 32 -5.46 -4.56 6.25
N ASN A 33 -6.71 -4.93 6.51
CA ASN A 33 -7.51 -4.32 7.57
C ASN A 33 -6.93 -4.58 8.95
N ASN A 34 -6.45 -5.79 9.21
CA ASN A 34 -5.86 -6.15 10.50
C ASN A 34 -4.59 -5.35 10.79
N ILE A 35 -3.77 -5.09 9.76
CA ILE A 35 -2.51 -4.37 9.91
C ILE A 35 -2.75 -2.87 10.06
N THR A 36 -3.64 -2.28 9.26
CA THR A 36 -3.80 -0.82 9.20
C THR A 36 -4.82 -0.26 10.19
N SER A 37 -5.70 -1.07 10.76
CA SER A 37 -6.76 -0.60 11.64
C SER A 37 -6.20 0.11 12.88
N GLY A 38 -6.73 1.29 13.20
CA GLY A 38 -6.26 2.12 14.30
C GLY A 38 -5.10 3.04 13.93
N HIS A 39 -4.66 3.02 12.68
CA HIS A 39 -3.47 3.74 12.21
C HIS A 39 -3.80 4.77 11.12
N ILE A 40 -2.78 5.27 10.46
CA ILE A 40 -2.86 6.31 9.44
C ILE A 40 -2.53 5.69 8.09
N ILE A 41 -3.38 5.92 7.08
CA ILE A 41 -3.09 5.50 5.72
C ILE A 41 -2.91 6.72 4.82
N ILE A 42 -1.90 6.66 3.96
CA ILE A 42 -1.59 7.68 2.96
C ILE A 42 -1.77 7.05 1.58
N MET A 43 -2.54 7.69 0.72
CA MET A 43 -2.83 7.19 -0.61
C MET A 43 -2.92 8.31 -1.62
N GLY A 44 -2.73 7.97 -2.88
CA GLY A 44 -2.97 8.87 -3.99
C GLY A 44 -4.45 8.94 -4.33
N ARG A 45 -4.81 9.89 -5.20
CA ARG A 45 -6.20 10.13 -5.59
C ARG A 45 -6.86 8.92 -6.24
N ASN A 46 -6.17 8.23 -7.17
CA ASN A 46 -6.77 7.09 -7.87
C ASN A 46 -7.13 5.97 -6.90
N THR A 47 -6.27 5.70 -5.93
CA THR A 47 -6.55 4.71 -4.88
C THR A 47 -7.76 5.11 -4.05
N ALA A 48 -7.82 6.38 -3.65
CA ALA A 48 -8.94 6.90 -2.86
C ALA A 48 -10.27 6.85 -3.63
N ASP A 49 -10.22 7.12 -4.94
CA ASP A 49 -11.42 7.07 -5.79
C ASP A 49 -12.00 5.66 -5.88
N GLU A 50 -11.14 4.63 -5.86
CA GLU A 50 -11.61 3.23 -5.83
C GLU A 50 -12.33 2.89 -4.52
N LEU A 51 -11.93 3.50 -3.41
CA LEU A 51 -12.53 3.23 -2.11
C LEU A 51 -13.94 3.81 -1.96
N LYS A 52 -14.27 4.86 -2.72
CA LYS A 52 -15.55 5.58 -2.70
C LYS A 52 -15.86 6.27 -1.36
N ARG A 53 -15.34 5.79 -0.24
CA ARG A 53 -15.49 6.38 1.10
C ARG A 53 -14.28 6.05 1.96
N PRO A 54 -14.03 6.84 3.03
CA PRO A 54 -12.90 6.56 3.91
C PRO A 54 -12.99 5.18 4.54
N LEU A 55 -11.84 4.55 4.72
CA LEU A 55 -11.78 3.29 5.43
C LEU A 55 -12.02 3.53 6.93
N PRO A 56 -12.93 2.78 7.56
CA PRO A 56 -13.27 3.01 8.97
C PRO A 56 -12.11 2.70 9.91
N ARG A 57 -12.08 3.37 11.05
CA ARG A 57 -11.09 3.21 12.12
C ARG A 57 -9.66 3.54 11.68
N ARG A 58 -9.50 4.35 10.66
CA ARG A 58 -8.20 4.82 10.16
C ARG A 58 -8.28 6.29 9.83
N HIS A 59 -7.14 6.97 9.88
CA HIS A 59 -7.04 8.33 9.38
C HIS A 59 -6.63 8.27 7.92
N ASN A 60 -7.51 8.72 7.03
CA ASN A 60 -7.35 8.58 5.58
C ASN A 60 -6.78 9.87 4.99
N ILE A 61 -5.49 9.89 4.68
CA ILE A 61 -4.80 11.02 4.07
C ILE A 61 -4.69 10.77 2.57
N VAL A 62 -5.17 11.71 1.76
CA VAL A 62 -5.17 11.62 0.30
C VAL A 62 -4.33 12.72 -0.29
N ILE A 63 -3.37 12.34 -1.14
CA ILE A 63 -2.55 13.28 -1.88
C ILE A 63 -3.26 13.58 -3.20
N SER A 64 -3.69 14.84 -3.36
CA SER A 64 -4.39 15.29 -4.56
C SER A 64 -4.22 16.79 -4.76
N SER A 65 -4.06 17.21 -6.01
CA SER A 65 -4.07 18.62 -6.37
C SER A 65 -5.48 19.20 -6.45
N ASN A 66 -6.50 18.35 -6.48
CA ASN A 66 -7.91 18.78 -6.52
C ASN A 66 -8.39 19.06 -5.09
N LYS A 67 -8.91 20.27 -4.86
CA LYS A 67 -9.37 20.72 -3.54
C LYS A 67 -10.74 20.18 -3.13
N SER A 68 -11.51 19.64 -4.05
CA SER A 68 -12.83 19.06 -3.79
C SER A 68 -12.71 17.59 -3.50
N TYR A 69 -12.90 17.20 -2.26
CA TYR A 69 -12.90 15.80 -1.90
C TYR A 69 -13.99 15.48 -0.88
N ARG A 70 -14.28 14.20 -0.72
CA ARG A 70 -15.37 13.73 0.15
C ARG A 70 -15.02 13.86 1.63
N ASP A 71 -16.05 14.01 2.45
CA ASP A 71 -15.88 14.06 3.91
C ASP A 71 -15.21 12.80 4.44
N GLY A 72 -14.40 12.99 5.48
CA GLY A 72 -13.69 11.90 6.14
C GLY A 72 -12.31 11.63 5.58
N PHE A 73 -11.93 12.29 4.47
CA PHE A 73 -10.58 12.27 3.93
C PHE A 73 -9.83 13.55 4.35
N ILE A 74 -8.57 13.39 4.71
CA ILE A 74 -7.67 14.51 4.97
C ILE A 74 -6.94 14.77 3.67
N LEU A 75 -7.18 15.93 3.03
CA LEU A 75 -6.62 16.26 1.74
C LEU A 75 -5.31 17.01 1.90
N VAL A 76 -4.26 16.55 1.21
CA VAL A 76 -2.95 17.19 1.18
C VAL A 76 -2.45 17.30 -0.26
N LYS A 77 -1.47 18.17 -0.50
CA LYS A 77 -1.01 18.49 -1.86
C LYS A 77 0.10 17.56 -2.36
N ASN A 78 0.94 17.06 -1.46
CA ASN A 78 2.12 16.27 -1.81
C ASN A 78 2.49 15.34 -0.67
N LEU A 79 3.46 14.47 -0.91
CA LEU A 79 3.90 13.47 0.06
C LEU A 79 4.49 14.10 1.32
N GLU A 80 5.25 15.19 1.18
CA GLU A 80 5.83 15.90 2.33
C GLU A 80 4.73 16.40 3.26
N GLU A 81 3.71 17.03 2.72
CA GLU A 81 2.56 17.51 3.50
C GLU A 81 1.79 16.35 4.14
N ALA A 82 1.70 15.21 3.44
CA ALA A 82 1.09 13.99 4.00
C ALA A 82 1.82 13.52 5.25
N PHE A 83 3.16 13.46 5.22
CA PHE A 83 3.94 13.07 6.38
C PHE A 83 3.86 14.09 7.52
N GLN A 84 3.86 15.38 7.21
CA GLN A 84 3.66 16.42 8.21
C GLN A 84 2.31 16.23 8.93
N LYS A 85 1.26 15.98 8.17
CA LYS A 85 -0.08 15.78 8.72
C LYS A 85 -0.16 14.48 9.54
N ALA A 86 0.43 13.41 9.04
CA ALA A 86 0.46 12.12 9.73
C ALA A 86 1.19 12.20 11.07
N ASN A 87 2.27 12.98 11.15
CA ASN A 87 3.03 13.14 12.40
C ASN A 87 2.27 13.89 13.50
N GLU A 88 1.21 14.60 13.15
CA GLU A 88 0.33 15.25 14.12
C GLU A 88 -0.68 14.25 14.74
N ILE A 89 -0.78 13.06 14.19
CA ILE A 89 -1.76 12.04 14.57
C ILE A 89 -1.02 10.87 15.22
N LYS A 90 -1.60 10.31 16.27
CA LYS A 90 -1.02 9.14 16.94
C LYS A 90 -1.30 7.87 16.11
N GLY A 91 -0.26 7.07 15.90
CA GLY A 91 -0.34 5.80 15.18
C GLY A 91 0.80 5.63 14.19
N GLU A 92 0.87 4.45 13.59
CA GLU A 92 1.85 4.16 12.55
C GLU A 92 1.33 4.61 11.19
N ILE A 93 2.26 4.95 10.29
CA ILE A 93 1.94 5.43 8.94
C ILE A 93 2.09 4.28 7.97
N PHE A 94 1.07 4.08 7.10
CA PHE A 94 1.07 3.08 6.05
C PHE A 94 0.84 3.73 4.69
N ILE A 95 1.77 3.51 3.77
CA ILE A 95 1.64 3.94 2.37
C ILE A 95 0.84 2.88 1.63
N CYS A 96 -0.28 3.27 1.03
CA CYS A 96 -1.27 2.35 0.45
C CYS A 96 -1.47 2.47 -1.07
N GLY A 97 -0.64 3.24 -1.77
CA GLY A 97 -0.69 3.36 -3.24
C GLY A 97 -0.87 4.79 -3.73
N GLY A 98 -0.83 5.09 -4.99
CA GLY A 98 -0.57 4.15 -6.09
C GLY A 98 0.90 4.05 -6.51
N THR A 99 1.14 3.71 -7.78
CA THR A 99 2.47 3.33 -8.25
C THR A 99 3.53 4.42 -8.04
N SER A 100 3.23 5.68 -8.33
CA SER A 100 4.20 6.77 -8.16
C SER A 100 4.58 6.95 -6.69
N ILE A 101 3.61 6.86 -5.79
CA ILE A 101 3.84 6.98 -4.36
C ILE A 101 4.62 5.77 -3.83
N TYR A 102 4.24 4.57 -4.25
CA TYR A 102 4.99 3.35 -3.89
C TYR A 102 6.44 3.44 -4.34
N ASN A 103 6.68 3.77 -5.61
CA ASN A 103 8.04 3.82 -6.16
C ASN A 103 8.90 4.89 -5.49
N GLU A 104 8.32 6.03 -5.16
CA GLU A 104 9.02 7.09 -4.43
C GLU A 104 9.37 6.63 -3.01
N CYS A 105 8.41 6.02 -2.31
CA CYS A 105 8.62 5.56 -0.94
C CYS A 105 9.57 4.35 -0.86
N LEU A 106 9.58 3.48 -1.86
CA LEU A 106 10.49 2.32 -1.91
C LEU A 106 11.97 2.72 -1.97
N LYS A 107 12.27 3.93 -2.39
CA LYS A 107 13.65 4.46 -2.43
C LYS A 107 14.10 5.06 -1.10
N SER A 108 13.19 5.24 -0.17
CA SER A 108 13.46 5.92 1.10
C SER A 108 14.21 5.01 2.08
N ASN A 109 15.14 5.59 2.85
CA ASN A 109 15.77 4.92 3.98
C ASN A 109 14.95 5.04 5.27
N MET A 110 13.79 5.66 5.22
CA MET A 110 12.88 5.84 6.35
C MET A 110 11.82 4.75 6.46
N ILE A 111 11.89 3.73 5.62
CA ILE A 111 10.97 2.59 5.67
C ILE A 111 11.22 1.80 6.95
N LYS A 112 10.18 1.66 7.77
CA LYS A 112 10.23 0.78 8.94
C LYS A 112 10.01 -0.68 8.52
N LYS A 113 8.93 -0.94 7.76
CA LYS A 113 8.58 -2.28 7.32
C LYS A 113 7.75 -2.22 6.03
N ILE A 114 7.95 -3.21 5.17
CA ILE A 114 7.10 -3.42 3.99
C ILE A 114 6.29 -4.69 4.22
N TYR A 115 4.98 -4.55 4.20
CA TYR A 115 4.03 -5.67 4.23
C TYR A 115 3.64 -5.96 2.79
N TYR A 116 4.17 -7.03 2.25
CA TYR A 116 4.04 -7.34 0.83
C TYR A 116 3.34 -8.68 0.60
N THR A 117 2.25 -8.66 -0.16
CA THR A 117 1.57 -9.87 -0.62
C THR A 117 1.92 -10.11 -2.08
N HIS A 118 2.60 -11.21 -2.34
CA HIS A 118 2.96 -11.63 -3.70
C HIS A 118 1.95 -12.68 -4.18
N ILE A 119 1.24 -12.38 -5.26
CA ILE A 119 0.22 -13.25 -5.85
C ILE A 119 0.84 -13.95 -7.06
N ASN A 120 1.00 -15.26 -7.00
CA ASN A 120 1.72 -16.01 -8.03
C ASN A 120 0.83 -16.32 -9.24
N LYS A 121 0.33 -15.28 -9.87
CA LYS A 121 -0.45 -15.33 -11.10
C LYS A 121 -0.34 -14.00 -11.82
N SER A 122 -0.32 -14.00 -13.16
CA SER A 122 -0.38 -12.78 -13.96
C SER A 122 -1.84 -12.38 -14.17
N TYR A 123 -2.13 -11.09 -13.97
CA TYR A 123 -3.47 -10.52 -14.18
C TYR A 123 -3.50 -9.51 -15.31
N ASP A 124 -2.52 -9.56 -16.22
CA ASP A 124 -2.42 -8.64 -17.35
C ASP A 124 -2.45 -7.18 -16.91
N CYS A 125 -1.78 -6.87 -15.81
CA CYS A 125 -1.68 -5.51 -15.31
C CYS A 125 -0.97 -4.60 -16.31
N ASN A 126 -1.36 -3.33 -16.33
CA ASN A 126 -0.66 -2.30 -17.11
C ASN A 126 -0.05 -1.20 -16.22
N ILE A 127 -0.17 -1.33 -14.91
CA ILE A 127 0.46 -0.45 -13.92
C ILE A 127 1.29 -1.32 -12.98
N PHE A 128 2.59 -0.98 -12.85
CA PHE A 128 3.56 -1.80 -12.14
C PHE A 128 4.30 -0.98 -11.09
N VAL A 129 4.78 -1.67 -10.05
CA VAL A 129 5.77 -1.11 -9.13
C VAL A 129 7.14 -1.69 -9.44
N ASN A 130 8.20 -1.02 -8.97
CA ASN A 130 9.56 -1.54 -9.08
C ASN A 130 9.67 -2.87 -8.33
N PRO A 131 10.51 -3.82 -8.80
CA PRO A 131 10.67 -5.10 -8.12
C PRO A 131 11.07 -4.94 -6.65
N ILE A 132 10.41 -5.69 -5.78
CA ILE A 132 10.57 -5.58 -4.33
C ILE A 132 11.46 -6.68 -3.78
N LEU A 133 11.41 -7.88 -4.36
CA LEU A 133 12.07 -9.06 -3.81
C LEU A 133 13.57 -9.20 -4.17
N ASN A 134 14.11 -8.28 -4.97
CA ASN A 134 15.49 -8.38 -5.46
C ASN A 134 16.45 -7.38 -4.82
N ASN A 135 16.07 -6.79 -3.69
CA ASN A 135 16.91 -5.80 -3.01
C ASN A 135 17.80 -6.47 -1.97
N GLN A 136 19.12 -6.44 -2.21
CA GLN A 136 20.11 -7.04 -1.31
C GLN A 136 20.27 -6.28 0.02
N ASN A 137 19.74 -5.07 0.11
CA ASN A 137 19.80 -4.25 1.32
C ASN A 137 18.60 -4.47 2.24
N MET A 138 17.79 -5.49 1.97
CA MET A 138 16.60 -5.79 2.76
C MET A 138 16.62 -7.21 3.28
N ASN A 139 16.04 -7.39 4.46
CA ASN A 139 15.78 -8.68 5.08
C ASN A 139 14.33 -9.08 4.81
N TYR A 140 14.13 -10.30 4.33
CA TYR A 140 12.83 -10.83 3.95
C TYR A 140 12.42 -11.95 4.88
N SER A 141 11.18 -11.87 5.39
CA SER A 141 10.57 -12.93 6.20
C SER A 141 9.23 -13.31 5.60
N ILE A 142 9.00 -14.60 5.37
CA ILE A 142 7.68 -15.07 4.96
C ILE A 142 6.88 -15.35 6.23
N THR A 143 5.76 -14.66 6.39
CA THR A 143 4.90 -14.82 7.57
C THR A 143 3.76 -15.80 7.34
N LYS A 144 3.34 -15.97 6.07
CA LYS A 144 2.24 -16.87 5.74
C LYS A 144 2.28 -17.20 4.25
N GLN A 145 1.80 -18.39 3.91
CA GLN A 145 1.52 -18.79 2.52
C GLN A 145 0.13 -19.42 2.48
N SER A 146 -0.65 -19.04 1.46
CA SER A 146 -2.00 -19.55 1.24
C SER A 146 -2.17 -19.96 -0.21
N ILE A 147 -3.02 -20.95 -0.45
CA ILE A 147 -3.41 -21.32 -1.81
C ILE A 147 -4.91 -21.07 -1.90
N ILE A 148 -5.34 -20.16 -2.77
CA ILE A 148 -6.74 -19.78 -2.97
C ILE A 148 -7.06 -19.97 -4.45
N ASP A 149 -8.01 -20.83 -4.74
CA ASP A 149 -8.42 -21.16 -6.13
C ASP A 149 -7.22 -21.56 -7.01
N GLY A 150 -6.27 -22.31 -6.43
CA GLY A 150 -5.05 -22.76 -7.11
C GLY A 150 -3.96 -21.70 -7.26
N VAL A 151 -4.15 -20.52 -6.71
CA VAL A 151 -3.17 -19.41 -6.76
C VAL A 151 -2.48 -19.28 -5.41
N GLU A 152 -1.13 -19.25 -5.44
CA GLU A 152 -0.34 -19.08 -4.22
C GLU A 152 -0.20 -17.60 -3.87
N LEU A 153 -0.57 -17.24 -2.65
CA LEU A 153 -0.33 -15.94 -2.06
C LEU A 153 0.76 -16.09 -0.99
N THR A 154 1.84 -15.34 -1.12
CA THR A 154 2.93 -15.32 -0.15
C THR A 154 2.98 -13.96 0.53
N TYR A 155 2.91 -13.98 1.86
CA TYR A 155 2.93 -12.77 2.68
C TYR A 155 4.32 -12.56 3.25
N TYR A 156 4.92 -11.44 2.89
CA TYR A 156 6.25 -11.04 3.36
C TYR A 156 6.17 -9.89 4.33
N GLU A 157 7.05 -9.91 5.33
CA GLU A 157 7.44 -8.71 6.07
C GLU A 157 8.91 -8.43 5.74
N ILE A 158 9.18 -7.23 5.30
CA ILE A 158 10.49 -6.84 4.76
C ILE A 158 10.99 -5.64 5.55
N GLU A 159 12.25 -5.69 5.97
CA GLU A 159 12.90 -4.61 6.71
C GLU A 159 14.22 -4.25 6.04
N LEU A 160 14.65 -2.99 6.18
CA LEU A 160 16.00 -2.57 5.77
C LEU A 160 17.04 -3.23 6.68
N LYS A 161 18.15 -3.62 6.08
CA LYS A 161 19.31 -4.13 6.84
C LYS A 161 19.94 -3.06 7.70
#